data_ea251a7fe4188d83dce2df39f2756ae5
#
_entry.id   ea251a7fe4188d83dce2df39f2756ae5
#
_cell.length_a   1.000
_cell.length_b   1.000
_cell.length_c   1.000
_cell.angle_alpha   90.00
_cell.angle_beta   90.00
_cell.angle_gamma   90.00
#
_symmetry.space_group_name_H-M   'P 1'
#
loop_
_entity.id
_entity.type
_entity.pdbx_description
1 polymer ?
#
loop_
_entity_poly.entity_id
_entity_poly.type
_entity_poly.pdbx_seq_one_letter_code
_entity_poly.pdbx_strand_id
1 'polypeptide(L)'
;MPIKRALISVSDKSGIAEFAKGLSLLNIEILSTGGTAKLLRDNNIPVTEVSDYTGYPEMMAGRVKTLNPKIHGGILARRGKDEEVMSQNQIKPIDLVVVNLYPFQKTIQNPNCTEEDAIENIDIGGPAMLRSSAKNHISVTVIVDSSDYQLVLHEITNRGDTTHEMRKSLALKTFEHTAQYDGAIANYLGRMNDGFSNTLNLQLIKSQAMRYGENPHQNAAFYKESNLNEASVSSSQQIQGKPLSFNNLADADAALECVRDFEEPSCVIIKHANPCGVATRENIFQAYQSAYLTDPTSAFGGIIAFNRELDKETAGCIINQQFVEVIIAPKITDSARSILLKKENIRVLECGELEKTQPAFDYKKISGGLLIQDKDLTLLNPSDMNCVTSLSPTESQMKDLLFAWKVAKYVKSNAIVYAKDQMTIGVGAGQMSRVYSAKIASIKASDENLEVKGSVMASDAFFPFRDGIDAAAQVGINAIIHPGGSMRDEEVISAANEHGIAMVFTGMRHFKH
;
A
#
# COMPACT_ATOMS: atom_id res chain seq x y z
N MET A 1 11.60 -26.90 30.40
CA MET A 1 11.27 -28.35 30.55
C MET A 1 11.32 -28.94 29.14
N PRO A 2 11.83 -30.17 29.00
CA PRO A 2 11.94 -30.73 27.65
C PRO A 2 10.57 -30.88 26.99
N ILE A 3 10.51 -30.57 25.72
CA ILE A 3 9.31 -30.75 24.90
C ILE A 3 9.10 -32.25 24.68
N LYS A 4 7.92 -32.76 25.10
CA LYS A 4 7.58 -34.18 25.00
C LYS A 4 6.41 -34.45 24.07
N ARG A 5 5.53 -33.47 23.88
CA ARG A 5 4.32 -33.63 23.07
C ARG A 5 4.06 -32.38 22.25
N ALA A 6 3.84 -32.58 20.96
CA ALA A 6 3.43 -31.58 19.99
C ALA A 6 2.01 -31.81 19.52
N LEU A 7 1.23 -30.75 19.36
CA LEU A 7 -0.04 -30.73 18.67
C LEU A 7 0.13 -30.00 17.33
N ILE A 8 -0.11 -30.69 16.22
CA ILE A 8 0.10 -30.16 14.87
C ILE A 8 -1.22 -30.19 14.10
N SER A 9 -1.73 -29.02 13.73
CA SER A 9 -2.95 -28.87 12.94
C SER A 9 -2.81 -27.67 12.00
N VAL A 10 -2.46 -27.92 10.74
CA VAL A 10 -2.13 -26.88 9.77
C VAL A 10 -3.02 -26.95 8.53
N SER A 11 -3.47 -25.81 8.03
CA SER A 11 -4.15 -25.64 6.75
C SER A 11 -3.14 -25.65 5.61
N ASP A 12 -2.15 -24.74 5.65
CA ASP A 12 -0.98 -24.78 4.78
C ASP A 12 0.01 -25.83 5.30
N LYS A 13 0.32 -26.80 4.45
CA LYS A 13 1.14 -27.97 4.77
C LYS A 13 2.60 -27.84 4.36
N SER A 14 3.01 -26.66 3.92
CA SER A 14 4.40 -26.37 3.50
C SER A 14 5.39 -26.65 4.61
N GLY A 15 6.37 -27.54 4.35
CA GLY A 15 7.45 -27.87 5.26
C GLY A 15 7.08 -28.71 6.50
N ILE A 16 5.78 -28.98 6.73
CA ILE A 16 5.32 -29.63 7.97
C ILE A 16 5.78 -31.07 8.10
N ALA A 17 5.89 -31.82 7.00
CA ALA A 17 6.36 -33.21 7.04
C ALA A 17 7.82 -33.32 7.51
N GLU A 18 8.69 -32.45 7.01
CA GLU A 18 10.10 -32.40 7.43
C GLU A 18 10.23 -31.99 8.89
N PHE A 19 9.49 -30.98 9.31
CA PHE A 19 9.46 -30.52 10.70
C PHE A 19 8.98 -31.63 11.64
N ALA A 20 7.86 -32.28 11.34
CA ALA A 20 7.31 -33.37 12.14
C ALA A 20 8.22 -34.60 12.17
N LYS A 21 8.93 -34.92 11.07
CA LYS A 21 9.96 -35.96 11.04
C LYS A 21 11.09 -35.64 12.00
N GLY A 22 11.57 -34.38 12.03
CA GLY A 22 12.55 -33.91 12.98
C GLY A 22 12.11 -34.09 14.44
N LEU A 23 10.86 -33.75 14.77
CA LEU A 23 10.30 -33.96 16.10
C LEU A 23 10.22 -35.45 16.47
N SER A 24 9.78 -36.28 15.53
CA SER A 24 9.69 -37.74 15.72
C SER A 24 11.07 -38.39 16.02
N LEU A 25 12.13 -37.94 15.35
CA LEU A 25 13.50 -38.38 15.61
C LEU A 25 14.00 -38.00 17.01
N LEU A 26 13.43 -36.97 17.60
CA LEU A 26 13.69 -36.56 18.99
C LEU A 26 12.76 -37.23 20.01
N ASN A 27 11.99 -38.25 19.60
CA ASN A 27 10.98 -38.96 20.40
C ASN A 27 9.90 -38.07 21.00
N ILE A 28 9.52 -37.00 20.30
CA ILE A 28 8.40 -36.12 20.66
C ILE A 28 7.11 -36.75 20.12
N GLU A 29 6.14 -37.00 20.99
CA GLU A 29 4.83 -37.52 20.62
C GLU A 29 4.06 -36.45 19.81
N ILE A 30 3.49 -36.85 18.66
CA ILE A 30 2.76 -35.94 17.78
C ILE A 30 1.26 -36.24 17.83
N LEU A 31 0.48 -35.27 18.27
CA LEU A 31 -0.98 -35.26 18.13
C LEU A 31 -1.36 -34.47 16.87
N SER A 32 -2.33 -34.95 16.10
CA SER A 32 -2.76 -34.24 14.90
C SER A 32 -4.22 -34.51 14.54
N THR A 33 -4.78 -33.74 13.60
CA THR A 33 -6.16 -33.87 13.16
C THR A 33 -6.26 -34.02 11.64
N GLY A 34 -7.25 -34.74 11.18
CA GLY A 34 -7.75 -34.77 9.80
C GLY A 34 -6.67 -34.86 8.73
N GLY A 35 -6.68 -33.93 7.78
CA GLY A 35 -5.75 -33.92 6.65
C GLY A 35 -4.27 -33.76 7.02
N THR A 36 -3.95 -33.14 8.15
CA THR A 36 -2.55 -33.07 8.65
C THR A 36 -2.10 -34.42 9.17
N ALA A 37 -2.91 -35.12 9.98
CA ALA A 37 -2.59 -36.46 10.48
C ALA A 37 -2.42 -37.46 9.33
N LYS A 38 -3.30 -37.38 8.30
CA LYS A 38 -3.16 -38.19 7.09
C LYS A 38 -1.83 -37.94 6.39
N LEU A 39 -1.46 -36.69 6.14
CA LEU A 39 -0.18 -36.33 5.52
C LEU A 39 1.03 -36.90 6.29
N LEU A 40 1.01 -36.79 7.62
CA LEU A 40 2.11 -37.30 8.45
C LEU A 40 2.21 -38.82 8.36
N ARG A 41 1.08 -39.56 8.41
CA ARG A 41 1.07 -41.03 8.24
C ARG A 41 1.56 -41.44 6.85
N ASP A 42 1.13 -40.75 5.80
CA ASP A 42 1.56 -41.03 4.41
C ASP A 42 3.07 -40.82 4.24
N ASN A 43 3.71 -40.03 5.11
CA ASN A 43 5.17 -39.84 5.19
C ASN A 43 5.85 -40.73 6.23
N ASN A 44 5.17 -41.78 6.73
CA ASN A 44 5.67 -42.71 7.74
C ASN A 44 6.11 -42.04 9.07
N ILE A 45 5.44 -40.97 9.46
CA ILE A 45 5.68 -40.26 10.72
C ILE A 45 4.62 -40.75 11.73
N PRO A 46 5.04 -41.29 12.90
CA PRO A 46 4.12 -41.73 13.95
C PRO A 46 3.28 -40.52 14.44
N VAL A 47 1.96 -40.70 14.42
CA VAL A 47 1.01 -39.66 14.83
C VAL A 47 -0.21 -40.27 15.49
N THR A 48 -0.66 -39.69 16.60
CA THR A 48 -1.89 -40.02 17.30
C THR A 48 -2.98 -39.03 16.87
N GLU A 49 -4.13 -39.54 16.42
CA GLU A 49 -5.30 -38.70 16.14
C GLU A 49 -5.81 -38.04 17.41
N VAL A 50 -6.27 -36.79 17.31
CA VAL A 50 -6.85 -36.06 18.45
C VAL A 50 -8.11 -36.77 18.97
N SER A 51 -8.90 -37.38 18.10
CA SER A 51 -10.06 -38.20 18.47
C SER A 51 -9.68 -39.39 19.37
N ASP A 52 -8.61 -40.10 19.04
CA ASP A 52 -8.10 -41.25 19.83
C ASP A 52 -7.52 -40.77 21.17
N TYR A 53 -6.78 -39.64 21.15
CA TYR A 53 -6.21 -39.05 22.36
C TYR A 53 -7.29 -38.54 23.34
N THR A 54 -8.33 -37.91 22.81
CA THR A 54 -9.41 -37.33 23.65
C THR A 54 -10.44 -38.35 24.04
N GLY A 55 -10.65 -39.39 23.21
CA GLY A 55 -11.76 -40.34 23.29
C GLY A 55 -13.08 -39.77 22.75
N TYR A 56 -13.04 -38.62 22.03
CA TYR A 56 -14.23 -37.99 21.42
C TYR A 56 -14.07 -37.95 19.90
N PRO A 57 -15.09 -38.40 19.14
CA PRO A 57 -15.06 -38.32 17.68
C PRO A 57 -15.16 -36.87 17.21
N GLU A 58 -14.71 -36.66 15.98
CA GLU A 58 -15.00 -35.41 15.27
C GLU A 58 -16.51 -35.30 15.04
N MET A 59 -17.07 -34.10 15.30
CA MET A 59 -18.52 -33.84 15.22
C MET A 59 -18.84 -32.65 14.34
N MET A 60 -20.10 -32.56 13.87
CA MET A 60 -20.60 -31.40 13.10
C MET A 60 -19.77 -31.09 11.87
N ALA A 61 -19.51 -32.11 11.05
CA ALA A 61 -18.69 -32.01 9.84
C ALA A 61 -17.28 -31.40 10.08
N GLY A 62 -16.71 -31.65 11.26
CA GLY A 62 -15.38 -31.19 11.61
C GLY A 62 -15.30 -29.86 12.33
N ARG A 63 -16.41 -29.18 12.56
CA ARG A 63 -16.42 -27.92 13.33
C ARG A 63 -15.97 -28.10 14.79
N VAL A 64 -16.14 -29.28 15.36
CA VAL A 64 -15.71 -29.63 16.72
C VAL A 64 -14.74 -30.81 16.67
N LYS A 65 -13.45 -30.52 16.85
CA LYS A 65 -12.34 -31.50 16.89
C LYS A 65 -11.44 -31.28 18.10
N THR A 66 -10.93 -30.05 18.22
CA THR A 66 -9.89 -29.66 19.19
C THR A 66 -10.45 -28.89 20.38
N LEU A 67 -11.70 -28.46 20.34
CA LEU A 67 -12.39 -27.79 21.47
C LEU A 67 -12.73 -28.83 22.54
N ASN A 68 -11.71 -29.30 23.24
CA ASN A 68 -11.83 -30.38 24.23
C ASN A 68 -10.99 -30.04 25.47
N PRO A 69 -11.50 -30.30 26.70
CA PRO A 69 -10.77 -30.05 27.95
C PRO A 69 -9.39 -30.73 28.02
N LYS A 70 -9.22 -31.93 27.45
CA LYS A 70 -7.91 -32.61 27.41
C LYS A 70 -6.89 -31.86 26.57
N ILE A 71 -7.32 -31.25 25.45
CA ILE A 71 -6.45 -30.45 24.59
C ILE A 71 -6.15 -29.11 25.27
N HIS A 72 -7.17 -28.33 25.59
CA HIS A 72 -6.95 -26.98 26.16
C HIS A 72 -6.37 -27.04 27.60
N GLY A 73 -6.73 -28.05 28.38
CA GLY A 73 -6.09 -28.29 29.67
C GLY A 73 -4.61 -28.65 29.52
N GLY A 74 -4.25 -29.50 28.53
CA GLY A 74 -2.84 -29.82 28.23
C GLY A 74 -2.00 -28.61 27.83
N ILE A 75 -2.61 -27.65 27.10
CA ILE A 75 -1.97 -26.40 26.67
C ILE A 75 -1.93 -25.37 27.82
N LEU A 76 -3.03 -25.13 28.52
CA LEU A 76 -3.18 -24.03 29.47
C LEU A 76 -2.67 -24.31 30.87
N ALA A 77 -2.49 -25.59 31.27
CA ALA A 77 -2.06 -25.94 32.60
C ALA A 77 -0.72 -25.29 32.95
N ARG A 78 -0.66 -24.66 34.11
CA ARG A 78 0.55 -24.05 34.67
C ARG A 78 1.45 -25.12 35.25
N ARG A 79 2.60 -25.34 34.62
CA ARG A 79 3.57 -26.34 35.07
C ARG A 79 4.05 -26.03 36.48
N GLY A 80 4.06 -27.02 37.39
CA GLY A 80 4.40 -26.87 38.81
C GLY A 80 3.24 -26.39 39.68
N LYS A 81 2.01 -26.21 39.13
CA LYS A 81 0.85 -25.75 39.90
C LYS A 81 -0.43 -26.57 39.70
N ASP A 82 -0.67 -27.05 38.48
CA ASP A 82 -1.94 -27.65 38.10
C ASP A 82 -1.84 -29.18 37.91
N GLU A 83 -0.72 -29.83 38.32
CA GLU A 83 -0.45 -31.25 38.11
C GLU A 83 -1.49 -32.16 38.76
N GLU A 84 -2.00 -31.79 39.94
CA GLU A 84 -3.03 -32.58 40.63
C GLU A 84 -4.32 -32.61 39.79
N VAL A 85 -4.79 -31.45 39.35
CA VAL A 85 -6.00 -31.33 38.50
C VAL A 85 -5.82 -32.05 37.17
N MET A 86 -4.64 -31.95 36.57
CA MET A 86 -4.30 -32.66 35.34
C MET A 86 -4.36 -34.18 35.51
N SER A 87 -3.79 -34.68 36.63
CA SER A 87 -3.79 -36.10 36.96
C SER A 87 -5.22 -36.63 37.19
N GLN A 88 -6.03 -35.93 37.99
CA GLN A 88 -7.42 -36.30 38.25
C GLN A 88 -8.27 -36.37 37.00
N ASN A 89 -7.98 -35.52 35.97
CA ASN A 89 -8.73 -35.47 34.74
C ASN A 89 -8.03 -36.17 33.56
N GLN A 90 -6.95 -36.92 33.82
CA GLN A 90 -6.16 -37.62 32.80
C GLN A 90 -5.66 -36.72 31.66
N ILE A 91 -5.31 -35.46 32.01
CA ILE A 91 -4.77 -34.48 31.09
C ILE A 91 -3.26 -34.59 31.05
N LYS A 92 -2.69 -34.78 29.88
CA LYS A 92 -1.23 -34.79 29.68
C LYS A 92 -0.77 -33.44 29.12
N PRO A 93 0.43 -32.95 29.50
CA PRO A 93 0.95 -31.68 28.96
C PRO A 93 1.10 -31.70 27.44
N ILE A 94 0.81 -30.59 26.78
CA ILE A 94 1.15 -30.28 25.40
C ILE A 94 2.15 -29.13 25.45
N ASP A 95 3.37 -29.36 24.92
CA ASP A 95 4.51 -28.47 25.10
C ASP A 95 4.82 -27.64 23.86
N LEU A 96 4.37 -28.12 22.68
CA LEU A 96 4.51 -27.47 21.40
C LEU A 96 3.18 -27.50 20.64
N VAL A 97 2.76 -26.36 20.10
CA VAL A 97 1.55 -26.22 19.29
C VAL A 97 1.93 -25.58 17.96
N VAL A 98 1.60 -26.27 16.86
CA VAL A 98 1.87 -25.83 15.49
C VAL A 98 0.54 -25.75 14.76
N VAL A 99 0.07 -24.55 14.53
CA VAL A 99 -1.24 -24.30 13.93
C VAL A 99 -1.15 -23.09 13.01
N ASN A 100 -1.60 -23.25 11.78
CA ASN A 100 -1.96 -22.12 10.94
C ASN A 100 -3.45 -22.19 10.58
N LEU A 101 -4.04 -21.03 10.34
CA LEU A 101 -5.48 -20.90 10.19
C LEU A 101 -5.94 -21.18 8.75
N TYR A 102 -7.24 -21.38 8.57
CA TYR A 102 -7.84 -21.41 7.25
C TYR A 102 -7.59 -20.09 6.52
N PRO A 103 -7.37 -20.11 5.19
CA PRO A 103 -6.94 -18.94 4.43
C PRO A 103 -8.10 -17.98 4.12
N PHE A 104 -8.80 -17.49 5.16
CA PHE A 104 -9.98 -16.62 5.05
C PHE A 104 -9.76 -15.45 4.08
N GLN A 105 -8.64 -14.73 4.20
CA GLN A 105 -8.35 -13.60 3.31
C GLN A 105 -8.21 -14.01 1.84
N LYS A 106 -7.61 -15.17 1.55
CA LYS A 106 -7.53 -15.70 0.17
C LYS A 106 -8.90 -16.13 -0.34
N THR A 107 -9.73 -16.67 0.53
CA THR A 107 -11.09 -17.10 0.17
C THR A 107 -11.94 -15.90 -0.26
N ILE A 108 -11.96 -14.83 0.51
CA ILE A 108 -12.75 -13.63 0.21
C ILE A 108 -12.20 -12.79 -0.96
N GLN A 109 -10.95 -13.00 -1.38
CA GLN A 109 -10.36 -12.38 -2.58
C GLN A 109 -10.83 -13.05 -3.88
N ASN A 110 -11.39 -14.26 -3.80
CA ASN A 110 -11.95 -14.91 -4.97
C ASN A 110 -13.24 -14.19 -5.39
N PRO A 111 -13.34 -13.66 -6.63
CA PRO A 111 -14.55 -12.98 -7.11
C PRO A 111 -15.83 -13.84 -7.07
N ASN A 112 -15.68 -15.18 -7.07
CA ASN A 112 -16.78 -16.13 -7.01
C ASN A 112 -17.07 -16.62 -5.58
N CYS A 113 -16.44 -16.05 -4.55
CA CYS A 113 -16.69 -16.44 -3.16
C CYS A 113 -18.10 -16.03 -2.73
N THR A 114 -18.88 -17.01 -2.28
CA THR A 114 -20.19 -16.76 -1.67
C THR A 114 -20.02 -16.39 -0.19
N GLU A 115 -21.06 -15.80 0.40
CA GLU A 115 -21.08 -15.53 1.85
C GLU A 115 -20.94 -16.82 2.67
N GLU A 116 -21.59 -17.91 2.22
CA GLU A 116 -21.49 -19.22 2.85
C GLU A 116 -20.06 -19.76 2.81
N ASP A 117 -19.37 -19.65 1.66
CA ASP A 117 -17.96 -20.03 1.55
C ASP A 117 -17.07 -19.23 2.50
N ALA A 118 -17.30 -17.93 2.64
CA ALA A 118 -16.56 -17.10 3.55
C ALA A 118 -16.79 -17.53 5.01
N ILE A 119 -18.04 -17.76 5.42
CA ILE A 119 -18.41 -18.19 6.78
C ILE A 119 -17.80 -19.55 7.10
N GLU A 120 -17.87 -20.53 6.19
CA GLU A 120 -17.29 -21.88 6.40
C GLU A 120 -15.75 -21.86 6.50
N ASN A 121 -15.10 -20.82 6.00
CA ASN A 121 -13.65 -20.62 6.15
C ASN A 121 -13.25 -19.82 7.40
N ILE A 122 -14.18 -19.56 8.33
CA ILE A 122 -13.87 -19.00 9.65
C ILE A 122 -13.42 -20.14 10.57
N ASP A 123 -12.13 -20.15 10.91
CA ASP A 123 -11.55 -21.14 11.82
C ASP A 123 -11.86 -20.77 13.29
N ILE A 124 -12.44 -21.72 14.04
CA ILE A 124 -12.73 -21.55 15.46
C ILE A 124 -11.68 -22.27 16.33
N GLY A 125 -11.37 -23.51 16.00
CA GLY A 125 -10.48 -24.35 16.81
C GLY A 125 -9.03 -23.88 16.77
N GLY A 126 -8.56 -23.44 15.59
CA GLY A 126 -7.22 -22.93 15.38
C GLY A 126 -6.91 -21.71 16.25
N PRO A 127 -7.69 -20.63 16.17
CA PRO A 127 -7.49 -19.45 17.03
C PRO A 127 -7.60 -19.78 18.53
N ALA A 128 -8.47 -20.68 18.93
CA ALA A 128 -8.60 -21.10 20.33
C ALA A 128 -7.31 -21.77 20.83
N MET A 129 -6.72 -22.69 20.06
CA MET A 129 -5.45 -23.35 20.41
C MET A 129 -4.29 -22.34 20.41
N LEU A 130 -4.19 -21.48 19.41
CA LEU A 130 -3.16 -20.46 19.30
C LEU A 130 -3.16 -19.50 20.48
N ARG A 131 -4.32 -18.93 20.81
CA ARG A 131 -4.46 -18.00 21.93
C ARG A 131 -4.17 -18.68 23.28
N SER A 132 -4.60 -19.93 23.46
CA SER A 132 -4.30 -20.72 24.65
C SER A 132 -2.79 -20.95 24.82
N SER A 133 -2.10 -21.32 23.74
CA SER A 133 -0.65 -21.57 23.72
C SER A 133 0.15 -20.28 23.97
N ALA A 134 -0.19 -19.21 23.27
CA ALA A 134 0.45 -17.90 23.42
C ALA A 134 0.26 -17.34 24.84
N LYS A 135 -0.92 -17.51 25.44
CA LYS A 135 -1.14 -17.15 26.84
C LYS A 135 -0.23 -17.90 27.80
N ASN A 136 0.03 -19.18 27.54
CA ASN A 136 0.88 -20.03 28.37
C ASN A 136 2.33 -20.17 27.84
N HIS A 137 2.86 -19.14 27.16
CA HIS A 137 4.21 -19.14 26.56
C HIS A 137 5.34 -19.35 27.58
N ILE A 138 5.09 -19.22 28.86
CA ILE A 138 6.06 -19.61 29.91
C ILE A 138 6.43 -21.09 29.75
N SER A 139 5.46 -21.93 29.37
CA SER A 139 5.60 -23.39 29.35
C SER A 139 5.38 -24.01 27.95
N VAL A 140 4.78 -23.28 27.00
CA VAL A 140 4.37 -23.81 25.70
C VAL A 140 5.01 -23.01 24.57
N THR A 141 5.59 -23.71 23.60
CA THR A 141 6.05 -23.14 22.35
C THR A 141 4.89 -23.14 21.36
N VAL A 142 4.66 -22.03 20.65
CA VAL A 142 3.61 -21.93 19.65
C VAL A 142 4.20 -21.47 18.31
N ILE A 143 3.78 -22.09 17.21
CA ILE A 143 4.22 -21.74 15.85
C ILE A 143 2.99 -21.52 14.98
N VAL A 144 2.93 -20.38 14.30
CA VAL A 144 1.86 -20.01 13.36
C VAL A 144 2.34 -19.94 11.90
N ASP A 145 3.65 -19.95 11.69
CA ASP A 145 4.28 -19.68 10.39
C ASP A 145 5.37 -20.72 10.12
N SER A 146 5.36 -21.31 8.92
CA SER A 146 6.33 -22.32 8.50
C SER A 146 7.78 -21.81 8.48
N SER A 147 8.00 -20.50 8.34
CA SER A 147 9.33 -19.90 8.39
C SER A 147 10.05 -20.10 9.75
N ASP A 148 9.30 -20.37 10.82
CA ASP A 148 9.85 -20.60 12.16
C ASP A 148 10.24 -22.07 12.42
N TYR A 149 9.86 -23.01 11.55
CA TYR A 149 10.09 -24.45 11.77
C TYR A 149 11.54 -24.80 11.99
N GLN A 150 12.43 -24.34 11.13
CA GLN A 150 13.86 -24.68 11.19
C GLN A 150 14.51 -24.12 12.46
N LEU A 151 14.18 -22.87 12.81
CA LEU A 151 14.71 -22.21 13.99
C LEU A 151 14.28 -22.94 15.27
N VAL A 152 13.01 -23.29 15.38
CA VAL A 152 12.47 -24.00 16.55
C VAL A 152 13.01 -25.42 16.63
N LEU A 153 13.09 -26.15 15.51
CA LEU A 153 13.65 -27.50 15.48
C LEU A 153 15.13 -27.51 15.90
N HIS A 154 15.90 -26.53 15.45
CA HIS A 154 17.31 -26.38 15.85
C HIS A 154 17.46 -26.18 17.37
N GLU A 155 16.65 -25.30 17.97
CA GLU A 155 16.66 -25.09 19.43
C GLU A 155 16.29 -26.37 20.21
N ILE A 156 15.21 -27.04 19.78
CA ILE A 156 14.77 -28.30 20.42
C ILE A 156 15.89 -29.40 20.31
N THR A 157 16.51 -29.50 19.14
CA THR A 157 17.59 -30.49 18.92
C THR A 157 18.76 -30.24 19.85
N ASN A 158 19.15 -28.99 20.06
CA ASN A 158 20.33 -28.64 20.85
C ASN A 158 20.09 -28.66 22.37
N ARG A 159 18.85 -28.36 22.81
CA ARG A 159 18.54 -28.12 24.23
C ARG A 159 17.43 -29.01 24.79
N GLY A 160 16.70 -29.72 23.94
CA GLY A 160 15.48 -30.44 24.31
C GLY A 160 14.28 -29.51 24.58
N ASP A 161 14.44 -28.19 24.47
CA ASP A 161 13.43 -27.15 24.75
C ASP A 161 13.73 -25.88 23.94
N THR A 162 12.83 -24.94 23.95
CA THR A 162 13.04 -23.58 23.42
C THR A 162 13.36 -22.59 24.55
N THR A 163 14.04 -21.50 24.23
CA THR A 163 14.29 -20.44 25.23
C THR A 163 13.02 -19.68 25.60
N HIS A 164 13.01 -19.05 26.78
CA HIS A 164 11.88 -18.20 27.19
C HIS A 164 11.69 -17.02 26.25
N GLU A 165 12.75 -16.40 25.78
CA GLU A 165 12.76 -15.29 24.83
C GLU A 165 12.13 -15.72 23.49
N MET A 166 12.49 -16.90 22.98
CA MET A 166 11.89 -17.44 21.76
C MET A 166 10.40 -17.69 21.94
N ARG A 167 9.97 -18.33 23.04
CA ARG A 167 8.54 -18.55 23.31
C ARG A 167 7.77 -17.25 23.41
N LYS A 168 8.33 -16.22 24.04
CA LYS A 168 7.72 -14.89 24.14
C LYS A 168 7.58 -14.22 22.77
N SER A 169 8.61 -14.31 21.91
CA SER A 169 8.58 -13.78 20.55
C SER A 169 7.54 -14.49 19.68
N LEU A 170 7.49 -15.82 19.75
CA LEU A 170 6.49 -16.62 19.02
C LEU A 170 5.06 -16.36 19.52
N ALA A 171 4.88 -16.14 20.83
CA ALA A 171 3.59 -15.77 21.39
C ALA A 171 3.12 -14.40 20.92
N LEU A 172 4.03 -13.42 20.80
CA LEU A 172 3.72 -12.11 20.19
C LEU A 172 3.26 -12.30 18.75
N LYS A 173 4.05 -13.01 17.92
CA LYS A 173 3.70 -13.32 16.52
C LYS A 173 2.34 -14.00 16.40
N THR A 174 2.02 -14.88 17.35
CA THR A 174 0.72 -15.56 17.42
C THR A 174 -0.44 -14.59 17.68
N PHE A 175 -0.30 -13.66 18.63
CA PHE A 175 -1.34 -12.66 18.87
C PHE A 175 -1.48 -11.67 17.71
N GLU A 176 -0.39 -11.28 17.06
CA GLU A 176 -0.42 -10.48 15.83
C GLU A 176 -1.19 -11.20 14.73
N HIS A 177 -0.94 -12.51 14.54
CA HIS A 177 -1.61 -13.34 13.55
C HIS A 177 -3.12 -13.49 13.82
N THR A 178 -3.51 -13.76 15.07
CA THR A 178 -4.95 -13.89 15.43
C THR A 178 -5.67 -12.54 15.37
N ALA A 179 -5.01 -11.43 15.72
CA ALA A 179 -5.59 -10.09 15.59
C ALA A 179 -5.85 -9.73 14.11
N GLN A 180 -4.93 -10.09 13.20
CA GLN A 180 -5.10 -9.92 11.76
C GLN A 180 -6.28 -10.74 11.24
N TYR A 181 -6.36 -11.98 11.67
CA TYR A 181 -7.41 -12.90 11.26
C TYR A 181 -8.79 -12.38 11.66
N ASP A 182 -8.99 -12.07 12.94
CA ASP A 182 -10.25 -11.54 13.46
C ASP A 182 -10.60 -10.17 12.84
N GLY A 183 -9.59 -9.32 12.64
CA GLY A 183 -9.77 -8.01 11.99
C GLY A 183 -10.23 -8.14 10.54
N ALA A 184 -9.71 -9.11 9.78
CA ALA A 184 -10.13 -9.38 8.42
C ALA A 184 -11.58 -9.86 8.34
N ILE A 185 -11.99 -10.75 9.27
CA ILE A 185 -13.37 -11.23 9.38
C ILE A 185 -14.32 -10.08 9.71
N ALA A 186 -13.97 -9.28 10.73
CA ALA A 186 -14.79 -8.13 11.16
C ALA A 186 -14.96 -7.10 10.03
N ASN A 187 -13.89 -6.80 9.28
CA ASN A 187 -13.95 -5.90 8.13
C ASN A 187 -14.82 -6.47 7.00
N TYR A 188 -14.73 -7.78 6.72
CA TYR A 188 -15.54 -8.43 5.70
C TYR A 188 -17.03 -8.36 6.04
N LEU A 189 -17.41 -8.82 7.24
CA LEU A 189 -18.80 -8.80 7.69
C LEU A 189 -19.35 -7.37 7.82
N GLY A 190 -18.51 -6.41 8.22
CA GLY A 190 -18.92 -5.00 8.34
C GLY A 190 -19.18 -4.31 7.00
N ARG A 191 -18.56 -4.75 5.90
CA ARG A 191 -18.79 -4.19 4.54
C ARG A 191 -20.16 -4.55 3.96
N MET A 192 -20.85 -5.53 4.50
CA MET A 192 -22.18 -5.96 4.04
C MET A 192 -23.28 -4.94 4.36
N ASN A 193 -22.98 -3.91 5.19
CA ASN A 193 -23.91 -2.87 5.64
C ASN A 193 -23.37 -1.48 5.23
N ASP A 194 -23.78 -0.90 4.12
CA ASP A 194 -23.65 0.54 3.77
C ASP A 194 -22.23 1.13 3.55
N GLY A 195 -21.22 0.34 3.20
CA GLY A 195 -19.91 0.84 2.72
C GLY A 195 -18.84 1.08 3.80
N PHE A 196 -19.17 1.65 4.97
CA PHE A 196 -18.24 1.82 6.09
C PHE A 196 -18.70 1.01 7.31
N SER A 197 -17.82 0.14 7.83
CA SER A 197 -18.11 -0.63 9.04
C SER A 197 -18.11 0.24 10.30
N ASN A 198 -18.86 -0.16 11.33
CA ASN A 198 -18.87 0.55 12.62
C ASN A 198 -17.50 0.58 13.32
N THR A 199 -16.64 -0.37 13.01
CA THR A 199 -15.27 -0.44 13.52
C THR A 199 -14.32 -0.69 12.35
N LEU A 200 -13.17 0.01 12.31
CA LEU A 200 -12.13 -0.19 11.33
C LEU A 200 -10.95 -0.95 11.94
N ASN A 201 -10.59 -2.07 11.35
CA ASN A 201 -9.41 -2.84 11.73
C ASN A 201 -8.35 -2.67 10.64
N LEU A 202 -7.26 -1.97 10.96
CA LEU A 202 -6.09 -1.83 10.11
C LEU A 202 -4.93 -2.58 10.74
N GLN A 203 -4.37 -3.52 10.01
CA GLN A 203 -3.12 -4.16 10.40
C GLN A 203 -2.08 -3.98 9.32
N LEU A 204 -0.99 -3.35 9.70
CA LEU A 204 0.16 -3.08 8.85
C LEU A 204 1.39 -3.76 9.46
N ILE A 205 2.23 -4.32 8.61
CA ILE A 205 3.46 -5.02 9.02
C ILE A 205 4.63 -4.05 8.89
N LYS A 206 5.42 -3.93 9.96
CA LYS A 206 6.62 -3.10 9.94
C LYS A 206 7.61 -3.62 8.91
N SER A 207 7.89 -2.79 7.90
CA SER A 207 8.85 -3.09 6.84
C SER A 207 10.24 -2.56 7.14
N GLN A 208 10.33 -1.34 7.70
CA GLN A 208 11.59 -0.66 7.92
C GLN A 208 11.54 0.23 9.17
N ALA A 209 12.57 0.19 10.01
CA ALA A 209 12.84 1.27 10.96
C ALA A 209 13.52 2.42 10.21
N MET A 210 13.04 3.63 10.37
CA MET A 210 13.58 4.79 9.68
C MET A 210 14.57 5.55 10.57
N ARG A 211 15.51 6.23 9.94
CA ARG A 211 16.49 7.03 10.67
C ARG A 211 15.82 8.13 11.50
N TYR A 212 14.80 8.78 10.93
CA TYR A 212 13.93 9.77 11.55
C TYR A 212 12.67 9.96 10.69
N GLY A 213 11.69 10.68 11.17
CA GLY A 213 10.46 11.00 10.47
C GLY A 213 10.62 12.12 9.46
N GLU A 214 9.60 12.95 9.34
CA GLU A 214 9.64 14.15 8.51
C GLU A 214 10.75 15.10 8.98
N ASN A 215 10.96 15.17 10.29
CA ASN A 215 11.99 15.96 10.93
C ASN A 215 12.96 15.09 11.76
N PRO A 216 14.24 15.53 11.93
CA PRO A 216 15.29 14.75 12.58
C PRO A 216 15.01 14.31 14.03
N HIS A 217 14.17 15.04 14.74
CA HIS A 217 13.81 14.75 16.14
C HIS A 217 12.66 13.74 16.28
N GLN A 218 12.04 13.30 15.18
CA GLN A 218 10.91 12.39 15.19
C GLN A 218 11.36 10.96 14.92
N ASN A 219 10.98 10.01 15.78
CA ASN A 219 11.13 8.58 15.49
C ASN A 219 10.09 8.16 14.44
N ALA A 220 10.49 7.28 13.54
CA ALA A 220 9.62 6.80 12.48
C ALA A 220 9.88 5.35 12.10
N ALA A 221 8.88 4.74 11.51
CA ALA A 221 8.96 3.43 10.87
C ALA A 221 8.00 3.39 9.67
N PHE A 222 8.34 2.59 8.69
CA PHE A 222 7.49 2.30 7.55
C PHE A 222 6.78 0.97 7.77
N TYR A 223 5.48 0.97 7.60
CA TYR A 223 4.62 -0.20 7.67
C TYR A 223 3.96 -0.43 6.31
N LYS A 224 3.76 -1.69 5.95
CA LYS A 224 3.12 -2.11 4.70
C LYS A 224 1.86 -2.93 5.00
N GLU A 225 0.94 -2.94 4.05
CA GLU A 225 -0.12 -3.94 4.01
C GLU A 225 0.46 -5.33 3.77
N SER A 226 -0.19 -6.36 4.31
CA SER A 226 0.27 -7.75 4.15
C SER A 226 0.10 -8.30 2.73
N ASN A 227 -0.88 -7.80 1.98
CA ASN A 227 -1.23 -8.23 0.63
C ASN A 227 -1.14 -7.05 -0.33
N LEU A 228 0.05 -6.84 -0.90
CA LEU A 228 0.30 -5.82 -1.92
C LEU A 228 0.13 -6.46 -3.29
N ASN A 229 -0.99 -6.19 -3.96
CA ASN A 229 -1.34 -6.76 -5.26
C ASN A 229 -1.17 -5.76 -6.41
N GLU A 230 -0.81 -4.52 -6.13
CA GLU A 230 -0.59 -3.49 -7.14
C GLU A 230 0.83 -2.93 -7.10
N ALA A 231 1.28 -2.43 -8.24
CA ALA A 231 2.53 -1.68 -8.33
C ALA A 231 2.43 -0.41 -7.47
N SER A 232 3.29 -0.28 -6.48
CA SER A 232 3.30 0.82 -5.52
C SER A 232 4.71 1.04 -4.98
N VAL A 233 4.94 2.13 -4.28
CA VAL A 233 6.21 2.32 -3.56
C VAL A 233 6.38 1.23 -2.50
N SER A 234 5.29 0.77 -1.90
CA SER A 234 5.30 -0.29 -0.89
C SER A 234 5.67 -1.66 -1.45
N SER A 235 5.29 -1.98 -2.69
CA SER A 235 5.62 -3.25 -3.37
C SER A 235 6.94 -3.18 -4.15
N SER A 236 7.50 -1.97 -4.37
CA SER A 236 8.69 -1.78 -5.19
C SER A 236 9.94 -2.43 -4.59
N GLN A 237 10.83 -2.86 -5.49
CA GLN A 237 12.15 -3.34 -5.14
C GLN A 237 13.16 -2.21 -5.27
N GLN A 238 13.82 -1.86 -4.17
CA GLN A 238 14.96 -0.95 -4.22
C GLN A 238 16.19 -1.70 -4.72
N ILE A 239 16.70 -1.31 -5.90
CA ILE A 239 17.83 -1.97 -6.57
C ILE A 239 19.16 -1.24 -6.37
N GLN A 240 19.13 0.02 -5.90
CA GLN A 240 20.31 0.84 -5.64
C GLN A 240 20.03 1.89 -4.56
N GLY A 241 21.09 2.37 -3.91
CA GLY A 241 21.10 3.57 -3.08
C GLY A 241 20.95 3.30 -1.58
N LYS A 242 20.96 4.39 -0.83
CA LYS A 242 20.75 4.38 0.63
C LYS A 242 19.31 3.96 0.96
N PRO A 243 19.02 3.47 2.18
CA PRO A 243 17.64 3.24 2.62
C PRO A 243 16.76 4.47 2.38
N LEU A 244 15.51 4.24 1.99
CA LEU A 244 14.52 5.29 1.79
C LEU A 244 14.26 6.04 3.10
N SER A 245 14.17 7.36 3.05
CA SER A 245 13.73 8.19 4.17
C SER A 245 12.20 8.33 4.18
N PHE A 246 11.64 8.84 5.27
CA PHE A 246 10.22 9.15 5.39
C PHE A 246 9.74 10.04 4.22
N ASN A 247 10.46 11.14 3.96
CA ASN A 247 10.12 12.06 2.87
C ASN A 247 10.30 11.42 1.48
N ASN A 248 11.32 10.55 1.30
CA ASN A 248 11.48 9.85 0.03
C ASN A 248 10.28 8.93 -0.29
N LEU A 249 9.74 8.22 0.72
CA LEU A 249 8.56 7.39 0.53
C LEU A 249 7.32 8.21 0.16
N ALA A 250 7.08 9.30 0.88
CA ALA A 250 5.92 10.16 0.63
C ALA A 250 5.99 10.83 -0.76
N ASP A 251 7.17 11.36 -1.12
CA ASP A 251 7.36 12.01 -2.42
C ASP A 251 7.35 11.00 -3.58
N ALA A 252 7.91 9.80 -3.38
CA ALA A 252 7.89 8.74 -4.40
C ALA A 252 6.48 8.21 -4.66
N ASP A 253 5.67 8.10 -3.61
CA ASP A 253 4.26 7.73 -3.72
C ASP A 253 3.47 8.78 -4.52
N ALA A 254 3.63 10.06 -4.18
CA ALA A 254 3.02 11.16 -4.93
C ALA A 254 3.43 11.18 -6.41
N ALA A 255 4.71 10.87 -6.71
CA ALA A 255 5.22 10.82 -8.08
C ALA A 255 4.63 9.65 -8.87
N LEU A 256 4.60 8.47 -8.26
CA LEU A 256 4.10 7.25 -8.88
C LEU A 256 2.59 7.33 -9.15
N GLU A 257 1.82 7.83 -8.20
CA GLU A 257 0.38 8.03 -8.36
C GLU A 257 0.06 9.02 -9.49
N CYS A 258 0.82 10.11 -9.58
CA CYS A 258 0.63 11.09 -10.65
C CYS A 258 0.98 10.50 -12.03
N VAL A 259 2.12 9.82 -12.18
CA VAL A 259 2.56 9.30 -13.49
C VAL A 259 1.67 8.15 -13.99
N ARG A 260 0.99 7.44 -13.09
CA ARG A 260 0.09 6.32 -13.41
C ARG A 260 -1.13 6.75 -14.23
N ASP A 261 -1.62 7.97 -14.05
CA ASP A 261 -2.81 8.47 -14.76
C ASP A 261 -2.55 8.80 -16.23
N PHE A 262 -1.31 8.64 -16.73
CA PHE A 262 -0.94 8.89 -18.12
C PHE A 262 -0.73 7.59 -18.88
N GLU A 263 -1.35 7.50 -20.06
CA GLU A 263 -1.24 6.32 -20.93
C GLU A 263 0.01 6.36 -21.82
N GLU A 264 0.38 7.53 -22.35
CA GLU A 264 1.57 7.73 -23.16
C GLU A 264 2.83 7.84 -22.29
N PRO A 265 4.04 7.71 -22.90
CA PRO A 265 5.29 7.82 -22.15
C PRO A 265 5.39 9.16 -21.42
N SER A 266 5.46 9.11 -20.09
CA SER A 266 5.37 10.28 -19.24
C SER A 266 6.43 10.29 -18.15
N CYS A 267 6.82 11.51 -17.77
CA CYS A 267 7.71 11.79 -16.66
C CYS A 267 7.04 12.77 -15.68
N VAL A 268 7.12 12.45 -14.40
CA VAL A 268 6.69 13.32 -13.30
C VAL A 268 7.87 13.58 -12.38
N ILE A 269 8.13 14.85 -12.09
CA ILE A 269 9.12 15.29 -11.11
C ILE A 269 8.39 15.90 -9.92
N ILE A 270 8.62 15.34 -8.73
CA ILE A 270 7.98 15.76 -7.48
C ILE A 270 9.01 16.43 -6.57
N LYS A 271 8.58 17.48 -5.90
CA LYS A 271 9.27 18.09 -4.77
C LYS A 271 8.27 18.42 -3.68
N HIS A 272 8.50 17.91 -2.45
CA HIS A 272 7.62 18.13 -1.29
C HIS A 272 6.15 17.78 -1.59
N ALA A 273 5.95 16.56 -2.12
CA ALA A 273 4.66 16.00 -2.50
C ALA A 273 3.87 16.83 -3.55
N ASN A 274 4.51 17.73 -4.27
CA ASN A 274 3.90 18.48 -5.38
C ASN A 274 4.64 18.24 -6.69
N PRO A 275 3.92 18.06 -7.81
CA PRO A 275 4.51 18.11 -9.13
C PRO A 275 5.17 19.48 -9.39
N CYS A 276 6.45 19.49 -9.71
CA CYS A 276 7.17 20.69 -10.15
C CYS A 276 7.43 20.64 -11.66
N GLY A 277 7.33 19.47 -12.29
CA GLY A 277 7.40 19.28 -13.72
C GLY A 277 6.77 17.98 -14.16
N VAL A 278 5.89 18.05 -15.15
CA VAL A 278 5.23 16.88 -15.76
C VAL A 278 5.22 17.05 -17.27
N ALA A 279 5.51 15.97 -17.99
CA ALA A 279 5.36 15.97 -19.45
C ALA A 279 5.05 14.59 -19.98
N THR A 280 4.31 14.56 -21.10
CA THR A 280 4.03 13.40 -21.91
C THR A 280 4.62 13.61 -23.30
N ARG A 281 5.35 12.64 -23.84
CA ARG A 281 6.03 12.70 -25.14
C ARG A 281 6.01 11.34 -25.84
N GLU A 282 6.61 11.24 -27.02
CA GLU A 282 6.74 9.99 -27.76
C GLU A 282 7.61 8.94 -27.03
N ASN A 283 8.55 9.39 -26.20
CA ASN A 283 9.41 8.54 -25.38
C ASN A 283 9.76 9.22 -24.04
N ILE A 284 10.27 8.42 -23.10
CA ILE A 284 10.55 8.91 -21.73
C ILE A 284 11.74 9.88 -21.67
N PHE A 285 12.68 9.81 -22.61
CA PHE A 285 13.80 10.75 -22.69
C PHE A 285 13.29 12.18 -22.94
N GLN A 286 12.47 12.34 -23.96
CA GLN A 286 11.83 13.62 -24.28
C GLN A 286 10.87 14.07 -23.17
N ALA A 287 10.12 13.12 -22.57
CA ALA A 287 9.24 13.41 -21.44
C ALA A 287 10.03 13.96 -20.24
N TYR A 288 11.16 13.34 -19.90
CA TYR A 288 12.03 13.83 -18.82
C TYR A 288 12.60 15.23 -19.13
N GLN A 289 13.14 15.44 -20.33
CA GLN A 289 13.68 16.75 -20.71
C GLN A 289 12.62 17.85 -20.62
N SER A 290 11.42 17.57 -21.12
CA SER A 290 10.30 18.52 -21.05
C SER A 290 9.83 18.79 -19.60
N ALA A 291 9.66 17.73 -18.80
CA ALA A 291 9.28 17.88 -17.39
C ALA A 291 10.30 18.67 -16.58
N TYR A 292 11.59 18.43 -16.81
CA TYR A 292 12.67 19.14 -16.14
C TYR A 292 12.68 20.63 -16.44
N LEU A 293 12.36 21.02 -17.69
CA LEU A 293 12.34 22.43 -18.12
C LEU A 293 11.28 23.27 -17.39
N THR A 294 10.26 22.65 -16.82
CA THR A 294 9.19 23.37 -16.11
C THR A 294 9.72 24.16 -14.91
N ASP A 295 10.56 23.54 -14.08
CA ASP A 295 11.11 24.14 -12.85
C ASP A 295 12.39 23.39 -12.44
N PRO A 296 13.52 23.60 -13.15
CA PRO A 296 14.81 22.98 -12.84
C PRO A 296 15.28 23.28 -11.42
N THR A 297 14.94 24.47 -10.92
CA THR A 297 15.30 24.92 -9.56
C THR A 297 14.63 24.05 -8.50
N SER A 298 13.33 23.81 -8.61
CA SER A 298 12.60 22.91 -7.68
C SER A 298 12.92 21.44 -7.91
N ALA A 299 13.26 21.03 -9.13
CA ALA A 299 13.63 19.65 -9.47
C ALA A 299 14.91 19.18 -8.77
N PHE A 300 15.78 20.10 -8.32
CA PHE A 300 17.00 19.75 -7.58
C PHE A 300 16.70 18.97 -6.29
N GLY A 301 17.21 17.74 -6.21
CA GLY A 301 16.94 16.82 -5.10
C GLY A 301 15.48 16.34 -5.06
N GLY A 302 14.79 16.38 -6.18
CA GLY A 302 13.44 15.86 -6.34
C GLY A 302 13.41 14.34 -6.58
N ILE A 303 12.20 13.85 -6.79
CA ILE A 303 11.86 12.46 -7.12
C ILE A 303 11.38 12.42 -8.56
N ILE A 304 11.85 11.46 -9.34
CA ILE A 304 11.45 11.28 -10.73
C ILE A 304 10.72 9.95 -10.88
N ALA A 305 9.51 9.98 -11.43
CA ALA A 305 8.73 8.81 -11.76
C ALA A 305 8.47 8.71 -13.28
N PHE A 306 8.53 7.48 -13.79
CA PHE A 306 8.19 7.14 -15.16
C PHE A 306 7.11 6.06 -15.21
N ASN A 307 6.28 6.09 -16.26
CA ASN A 307 5.31 5.04 -16.54
C ASN A 307 5.80 4.01 -17.59
N ARG A 308 7.05 4.06 -17.95
CA ARG A 308 7.73 3.11 -18.86
C ARG A 308 9.08 2.71 -18.29
N GLU A 309 9.66 1.65 -18.87
CA GLU A 309 11.01 1.17 -18.53
C GLU A 309 12.05 2.28 -18.72
N LEU A 310 12.91 2.48 -17.71
CA LEU A 310 13.99 3.46 -17.76
C LEU A 310 15.16 2.93 -18.59
N ASP A 311 15.49 3.65 -19.65
CA ASP A 311 16.58 3.32 -20.57
C ASP A 311 17.91 4.02 -20.24
N LYS A 312 18.97 3.61 -20.95
CA LYS A 312 20.33 4.12 -20.77
C LYS A 312 20.44 5.62 -21.05
N GLU A 313 19.79 6.11 -22.10
CA GLU A 313 19.88 7.49 -22.55
C GLU A 313 19.25 8.43 -21.52
N THR A 314 18.05 8.10 -21.09
CA THR A 314 17.32 8.84 -20.05
C THR A 314 18.08 8.84 -18.72
N ALA A 315 18.58 7.68 -18.28
CA ALA A 315 19.38 7.58 -17.07
C ALA A 315 20.66 8.44 -17.14
N GLY A 316 21.33 8.43 -18.30
CA GLY A 316 22.52 9.26 -18.54
C GLY A 316 22.21 10.74 -18.50
N CYS A 317 21.11 11.17 -19.08
CA CYS A 317 20.64 12.55 -19.05
C CYS A 317 20.38 12.99 -17.61
N ILE A 318 19.62 12.23 -16.84
CA ILE A 318 19.26 12.54 -15.44
C ILE A 318 20.51 12.79 -14.60
N ILE A 319 21.48 11.86 -14.57
CA ILE A 319 22.65 11.98 -13.67
C ILE A 319 23.62 13.10 -14.03
N ASN A 320 23.57 13.57 -15.30
CA ASN A 320 24.38 14.68 -15.76
C ASN A 320 23.70 16.03 -15.56
N GLN A 321 22.38 16.07 -15.53
CA GLN A 321 21.61 17.31 -15.54
C GLN A 321 21.19 17.77 -14.15
N GLN A 322 20.83 16.86 -13.23
CA GLN A 322 20.37 17.25 -11.89
C GLN A 322 20.84 16.30 -10.79
N PHE A 323 20.84 16.82 -9.57
CA PHE A 323 20.86 15.99 -8.37
C PHE A 323 19.44 15.43 -8.13
N VAL A 324 19.32 14.10 -8.02
CA VAL A 324 18.05 13.38 -7.80
C VAL A 324 18.16 12.48 -6.56
N GLU A 325 17.12 12.45 -5.75
CA GLU A 325 17.06 11.61 -4.53
C GLU A 325 16.53 10.20 -4.84
N VAL A 326 15.47 10.09 -5.62
CA VAL A 326 14.83 8.82 -5.97
C VAL A 326 14.43 8.82 -7.45
N ILE A 327 14.63 7.69 -8.10
CA ILE A 327 14.07 7.38 -9.43
C ILE A 327 13.20 6.14 -9.27
N ILE A 328 11.96 6.20 -9.77
CA ILE A 328 11.03 5.07 -9.77
C ILE A 328 10.47 4.84 -11.17
N ALA A 329 10.48 3.59 -11.61
CA ALA A 329 9.94 3.18 -12.90
C ALA A 329 9.43 1.73 -12.83
N PRO A 330 8.57 1.29 -13.78
CA PRO A 330 8.15 -0.10 -13.88
C PRO A 330 9.32 -1.07 -13.88
N LYS A 331 10.34 -0.76 -14.66
CA LYS A 331 11.56 -1.55 -14.81
C LYS A 331 12.75 -0.65 -15.16
N ILE A 332 13.96 -1.10 -14.87
CA ILE A 332 15.21 -0.40 -15.18
C ILE A 332 16.09 -1.32 -16.04
N THR A 333 16.47 -0.91 -17.24
CA THR A 333 17.37 -1.71 -18.08
C THR A 333 18.73 -1.92 -17.44
N ASP A 334 19.41 -3.02 -17.73
CA ASP A 334 20.77 -3.29 -17.20
C ASP A 334 21.77 -2.21 -17.62
N SER A 335 21.59 -1.65 -18.81
CA SER A 335 22.39 -0.54 -19.31
C SER A 335 22.14 0.77 -18.53
N ALA A 336 20.90 1.04 -18.13
CA ALA A 336 20.56 2.17 -17.27
C ALA A 336 21.11 1.98 -15.85
N ARG A 337 20.98 0.76 -15.28
CA ARG A 337 21.60 0.41 -13.99
C ARG A 337 23.09 0.70 -13.97
N SER A 338 23.80 0.30 -15.02
CA SER A 338 25.24 0.54 -15.14
C SER A 338 25.61 2.03 -15.15
N ILE A 339 24.73 2.88 -15.69
CA ILE A 339 24.90 4.35 -15.66
C ILE A 339 24.61 4.92 -14.28
N LEU A 340 23.51 4.49 -13.65
CA LEU A 340 23.09 4.97 -12.32
C LEU A 340 24.08 4.61 -11.23
N LEU A 341 24.81 3.50 -11.34
CA LEU A 341 25.89 3.12 -10.41
C LEU A 341 27.00 4.18 -10.29
N LYS A 342 27.17 5.10 -11.25
CA LYS A 342 28.10 6.22 -11.12
C LYS A 342 27.70 7.23 -10.02
N LYS A 343 26.46 7.14 -9.54
CA LYS A 343 25.87 7.95 -8.46
C LYS A 343 25.24 7.04 -7.41
N GLU A 344 26.05 6.29 -6.68
CA GLU A 344 25.67 5.24 -5.76
C GLU A 344 24.60 5.62 -4.72
N ASN A 345 24.50 6.91 -4.39
CA ASN A 345 23.56 7.41 -3.38
C ASN A 345 22.12 7.58 -3.90
N ILE A 346 21.90 7.60 -5.23
CA ILE A 346 20.55 7.68 -5.81
C ILE A 346 19.80 6.41 -5.47
N ARG A 347 18.59 6.56 -4.94
CA ARG A 347 17.70 5.43 -4.69
C ARG A 347 16.96 5.11 -5.98
N VAL A 348 17.06 3.87 -6.41
CA VAL A 348 16.43 3.41 -7.65
C VAL A 348 15.44 2.30 -7.31
N LEU A 349 14.19 2.51 -7.70
CA LEU A 349 13.07 1.62 -7.41
C LEU A 349 12.49 1.04 -8.69
N GLU A 350 12.26 -0.28 -8.70
CA GLU A 350 11.45 -0.98 -9.69
C GLU A 350 10.10 -1.32 -9.08
N CYS A 351 9.01 -0.73 -9.61
CA CYS A 351 7.67 -0.91 -9.05
C CYS A 351 6.84 -1.99 -9.76
N GLY A 352 7.31 -2.53 -10.89
CA GLY A 352 6.50 -3.40 -11.73
C GLY A 352 5.57 -2.62 -12.67
N GLU A 353 4.79 -3.36 -13.46
CA GLU A 353 3.87 -2.77 -14.44
C GLU A 353 2.78 -1.94 -13.74
N LEU A 354 2.55 -0.73 -14.25
CA LEU A 354 1.53 0.19 -13.72
C LEU A 354 0.17 -0.14 -14.32
N GLU A 355 -0.62 -0.89 -13.58
CA GLU A 355 -2.03 -1.10 -13.87
C GLU A 355 -2.89 0.05 -13.33
N LYS A 356 -4.17 0.11 -13.76
CA LYS A 356 -5.13 1.05 -13.16
C LYS A 356 -5.28 0.76 -11.68
N THR A 357 -5.23 1.83 -10.87
CA THR A 357 -5.39 1.72 -9.41
C THR A 357 -6.72 1.07 -9.06
N GLN A 358 -6.68 0.11 -8.16
CA GLN A 358 -7.88 -0.56 -7.65
C GLN A 358 -8.60 0.34 -6.62
N PRO A 359 -9.93 0.19 -6.49
CA PRO A 359 -10.68 0.86 -5.44
C PRO A 359 -10.08 0.57 -4.06
N ALA A 360 -9.76 1.61 -3.33
CA ALA A 360 -9.15 1.57 -2.01
C ALA A 360 -9.62 2.76 -1.17
N PHE A 361 -9.32 2.73 0.13
CA PHE A 361 -9.52 3.88 0.99
C PHE A 361 -8.29 4.77 1.05
N ASP A 362 -8.55 6.06 1.21
CA ASP A 362 -7.56 7.07 1.57
C ASP A 362 -7.77 7.48 3.03
N TYR A 363 -6.67 7.68 3.76
CA TYR A 363 -6.67 7.88 5.21
C TYR A 363 -5.99 9.19 5.59
N LYS A 364 -6.68 10.02 6.37
CA LYS A 364 -6.10 11.24 6.93
C LYS A 364 -6.17 11.22 8.44
N LYS A 365 -5.00 11.15 9.09
CA LYS A 365 -4.90 11.20 10.55
C LYS A 365 -5.26 12.58 11.06
N ILE A 366 -6.17 12.63 12.04
CA ILE A 366 -6.49 13.82 12.83
C ILE A 366 -6.29 13.53 14.31
N SER A 367 -6.26 14.56 15.15
CA SER A 367 -6.17 14.37 16.61
C SER A 367 -7.38 13.57 17.12
N GLY A 368 -7.11 12.43 17.76
CA GLY A 368 -8.14 11.55 18.30
C GLY A 368 -8.92 10.71 17.29
N GLY A 369 -8.64 10.81 15.98
CA GLY A 369 -9.42 10.09 14.98
C GLY A 369 -8.69 9.85 13.65
N LEU A 370 -9.41 9.25 12.72
CA LEU A 370 -9.01 9.00 11.35
C LEU A 370 -10.17 9.36 10.43
N LEU A 371 -9.92 10.21 9.44
CA LEU A 371 -10.85 10.41 8.34
C LEU A 371 -10.58 9.36 7.28
N ILE A 372 -11.63 8.79 6.73
CA ILE A 372 -11.57 7.75 5.70
C ILE A 372 -12.49 8.19 4.56
N GLN A 373 -11.98 8.06 3.35
CA GLN A 373 -12.75 8.30 2.13
C GLN A 373 -12.34 7.29 1.06
N ASP A 374 -13.13 7.16 0.02
CA ASP A 374 -12.67 6.44 -1.16
C ASP A 374 -11.51 7.19 -1.81
N LYS A 375 -10.55 6.44 -2.35
CA LYS A 375 -9.45 7.02 -3.14
C LYS A 375 -10.04 7.69 -4.37
N ASP A 376 -9.57 8.90 -4.69
CA ASP A 376 -9.99 9.64 -5.87
C ASP A 376 -9.42 9.01 -7.15
N LEU A 377 -10.17 8.08 -7.73
CA LEU A 377 -9.79 7.33 -8.93
C LEU A 377 -10.51 7.82 -10.20
N THR A 378 -11.44 8.76 -10.06
CA THR A 378 -12.24 9.22 -11.18
C THR A 378 -11.38 9.98 -12.16
N LEU A 379 -11.36 9.50 -13.40
CA LEU A 379 -10.77 10.20 -14.54
C LEU A 379 -11.90 10.79 -15.38
N LEU A 380 -11.65 11.99 -15.90
CA LEU A 380 -12.60 12.71 -16.74
C LEU A 380 -12.66 12.08 -18.13
N ASN A 381 -13.87 11.72 -18.57
CA ASN A 381 -14.09 11.35 -19.96
C ASN A 381 -14.37 12.62 -20.79
N PRO A 382 -13.88 12.71 -22.03
CA PRO A 382 -14.16 13.84 -22.91
C PRO A 382 -15.67 14.12 -23.11
N SER A 383 -16.51 13.07 -23.03
CA SER A 383 -17.97 13.18 -23.13
C SER A 383 -18.64 13.88 -21.93
N ASP A 384 -17.98 13.93 -20.78
CA ASP A 384 -18.52 14.49 -19.54
C ASP A 384 -18.20 15.98 -19.40
N MET A 385 -17.40 16.51 -20.32
CA MET A 385 -17.00 17.92 -20.34
C MET A 385 -18.03 18.79 -21.05
N ASN A 386 -18.30 19.96 -20.45
CA ASN A 386 -19.19 20.94 -21.01
C ASN A 386 -18.44 22.23 -21.37
N CYS A 387 -18.38 22.56 -22.67
CA CYS A 387 -17.86 23.85 -23.10
C CYS A 387 -18.94 24.91 -22.85
N VAL A 388 -18.64 25.87 -21.95
CA VAL A 388 -19.62 26.86 -21.47
C VAL A 388 -19.46 28.25 -22.09
N THR A 389 -18.42 28.49 -22.87
CA THR A 389 -18.13 29.73 -23.57
C THR A 389 -18.53 29.68 -25.05
N SER A 390 -18.67 30.84 -25.67
CA SER A 390 -18.95 30.98 -27.10
C SER A 390 -17.83 30.43 -27.99
N LEU A 391 -16.59 30.53 -27.52
CA LEU A 391 -15.41 29.92 -28.15
C LEU A 391 -15.18 28.52 -27.58
N SER A 392 -15.04 27.54 -28.46
CA SER A 392 -14.66 26.17 -28.08
C SER A 392 -13.16 25.99 -28.16
N PRO A 393 -12.55 25.14 -27.27
CA PRO A 393 -11.15 24.79 -27.40
C PRO A 393 -10.86 24.08 -28.72
N THR A 394 -9.70 24.31 -29.29
CA THR A 394 -9.19 23.51 -30.41
C THR A 394 -8.85 22.10 -29.92
N GLU A 395 -8.65 21.16 -30.85
CA GLU A 395 -8.25 19.77 -30.48
C GLU A 395 -6.94 19.74 -29.69
N SER A 396 -5.96 20.56 -30.05
CA SER A 396 -4.69 20.68 -29.32
C SER A 396 -4.91 21.23 -27.91
N GLN A 397 -5.68 22.31 -27.78
CA GLN A 397 -6.02 22.88 -26.47
C GLN A 397 -6.78 21.89 -25.60
N MET A 398 -7.67 21.07 -26.18
CA MET A 398 -8.39 20.05 -25.43
C MET A 398 -7.45 18.98 -24.86
N LYS A 399 -6.44 18.52 -25.64
CA LYS A 399 -5.39 17.60 -25.16
C LYS A 399 -4.61 18.22 -24.00
N ASP A 400 -4.24 19.47 -24.11
CA ASP A 400 -3.51 20.21 -23.07
C ASP A 400 -4.39 20.45 -21.83
N LEU A 401 -5.68 20.73 -21.98
CA LEU A 401 -6.63 20.88 -20.86
C LEU A 401 -6.78 19.58 -20.08
N LEU A 402 -6.93 18.44 -20.76
CA LEU A 402 -7.00 17.12 -20.13
C LEU A 402 -5.69 16.74 -19.43
N PHE A 403 -4.56 17.05 -20.05
CA PHE A 403 -3.25 16.87 -19.44
C PHE A 403 -3.12 17.71 -18.17
N ALA A 404 -3.40 19.02 -18.26
CA ALA A 404 -3.32 19.94 -17.12
C ALA A 404 -4.28 19.54 -15.98
N TRP A 405 -5.47 19.04 -16.33
CA TRP A 405 -6.47 18.55 -15.39
C TRP A 405 -5.94 17.33 -14.59
N LYS A 406 -5.34 16.34 -15.27
CA LYS A 406 -4.70 15.20 -14.63
C LYS A 406 -3.58 15.64 -13.66
N VAL A 407 -2.76 16.60 -14.06
CA VAL A 407 -1.71 17.15 -13.19
C VAL A 407 -2.32 17.86 -11.98
N ALA A 408 -3.35 18.71 -12.19
CA ALA A 408 -3.98 19.49 -11.12
C ALA A 408 -4.54 18.62 -9.99
N LYS A 409 -5.04 17.41 -10.30
CA LYS A 409 -5.48 16.40 -9.33
C LYS A 409 -4.41 16.05 -8.29
N TYR A 410 -3.12 16.14 -8.65
CA TYR A 410 -1.99 15.78 -7.78
C TYR A 410 -1.29 16.98 -7.14
N VAL A 411 -1.74 18.19 -7.45
CA VAL A 411 -1.19 19.42 -6.87
C VAL A 411 -1.97 19.80 -5.62
N LYS A 412 -1.28 20.18 -4.55
CA LYS A 412 -1.91 20.65 -3.31
C LYS A 412 -2.78 21.88 -3.54
N SER A 413 -4.01 21.85 -3.01
CA SER A 413 -5.00 22.92 -3.13
C SER A 413 -4.55 24.22 -2.42
N ASN A 414 -4.89 25.40 -2.94
CA ASN A 414 -5.52 25.61 -4.23
C ASN A 414 -4.51 25.39 -5.35
N ALA A 415 -4.85 24.57 -6.35
CA ALA A 415 -3.98 24.19 -7.44
C ALA A 415 -4.30 24.97 -8.73
N ILE A 416 -3.26 25.53 -9.34
CA ILE A 416 -3.30 26.08 -10.71
C ILE A 416 -2.15 25.45 -11.51
N VAL A 417 -2.48 24.90 -12.68
CA VAL A 417 -1.51 24.31 -13.59
C VAL A 417 -1.64 24.96 -14.96
N TYR A 418 -0.56 25.54 -15.45
CA TYR A 418 -0.43 25.98 -16.83
C TYR A 418 0.24 24.90 -17.66
N ALA A 419 -0.31 24.60 -18.82
CA ALA A 419 0.23 23.58 -19.72
C ALA A 419 0.15 24.01 -21.19
N LYS A 420 1.10 23.49 -21.96
CA LYS A 420 1.17 23.65 -23.42
C LYS A 420 1.89 22.44 -24.00
N ASP A 421 1.41 21.91 -25.10
CA ASP A 421 1.98 20.76 -25.77
C ASP A 421 2.21 19.57 -24.82
N GLN A 422 1.21 19.27 -23.95
CA GLN A 422 1.28 18.21 -22.92
C GLN A 422 2.54 18.29 -22.02
N MET A 423 2.93 19.49 -21.65
CA MET A 423 3.98 19.81 -20.71
C MET A 423 3.50 20.89 -19.77
N THR A 424 3.83 20.79 -18.49
CA THR A 424 3.59 21.87 -17.53
C THR A 424 4.48 23.07 -17.86
N ILE A 425 3.89 24.25 -17.86
CA ILE A 425 4.59 25.53 -18.05
C ILE A 425 4.83 26.24 -16.72
N GLY A 426 3.90 26.06 -15.79
CA GLY A 426 4.02 26.57 -14.44
C GLY A 426 2.99 25.92 -13.52
N VAL A 427 3.39 25.70 -12.27
CA VAL A 427 2.53 25.08 -11.25
C VAL A 427 2.50 25.97 -10.01
N GLY A 428 1.30 26.36 -9.61
CA GLY A 428 1.01 27.03 -8.35
C GLY A 428 0.27 26.12 -7.39
N ALA A 429 0.88 25.80 -6.26
CA ALA A 429 0.40 24.81 -5.30
C ALA A 429 0.26 25.39 -3.89
N GLY A 430 -0.70 24.86 -3.12
CA GLY A 430 -0.78 25.05 -1.66
C GLY A 430 -1.07 26.47 -1.20
N GLN A 431 -1.71 27.30 -2.03
CA GLN A 431 -2.03 28.67 -1.66
C GLN A 431 -3.47 28.83 -1.14
N MET A 432 -3.68 29.76 -0.21
CA MET A 432 -5.01 30.05 0.32
C MET A 432 -5.93 30.72 -0.73
N SER A 433 -5.38 31.23 -1.82
CA SER A 433 -6.12 31.87 -2.90
C SER A 433 -5.65 31.41 -4.27
N ARG A 434 -6.59 31.09 -5.19
CA ARG A 434 -6.31 30.70 -6.59
C ARG A 434 -5.57 31.77 -7.36
N VAL A 435 -5.88 33.04 -7.10
CA VAL A 435 -5.20 34.17 -7.73
C VAL A 435 -3.70 34.16 -7.39
N TYR A 436 -3.33 33.82 -6.15
CA TYR A 436 -1.92 33.67 -5.77
C TYR A 436 -1.29 32.42 -6.41
N SER A 437 -1.99 31.31 -6.48
CA SER A 437 -1.50 30.13 -7.19
C SER A 437 -1.23 30.44 -8.67
N ALA A 438 -2.14 31.16 -9.34
CA ALA A 438 -1.94 31.61 -10.72
C ALA A 438 -0.72 32.53 -10.87
N LYS A 439 -0.54 33.49 -9.95
CA LYS A 439 0.64 34.38 -9.95
C LYS A 439 1.94 33.58 -9.76
N ILE A 440 1.96 32.62 -8.83
CA ILE A 440 3.14 31.78 -8.59
C ILE A 440 3.47 30.95 -9.83
N ALA A 441 2.46 30.35 -10.47
CA ALA A 441 2.67 29.62 -11.72
C ALA A 441 3.29 30.50 -12.81
N SER A 442 2.79 31.73 -12.95
CA SER A 442 3.35 32.70 -13.91
C SER A 442 4.78 33.13 -13.58
N ILE A 443 5.09 33.41 -12.31
CA ILE A 443 6.44 33.79 -11.85
C ILE A 443 7.41 32.66 -12.17
N LYS A 444 7.09 31.42 -11.79
CA LYS A 444 7.94 30.25 -12.05
C LYS A 444 8.18 30.04 -13.54
N ALA A 445 7.15 30.16 -14.37
CA ALA A 445 7.31 30.09 -15.81
C ALA A 445 8.26 31.18 -16.34
N SER A 446 8.11 32.41 -15.86
CA SER A 446 8.98 33.53 -16.25
C SER A 446 10.44 33.32 -15.81
N ASP A 447 10.66 32.83 -14.61
CA ASP A 447 12.01 32.57 -14.06
C ASP A 447 12.77 31.54 -14.92
N GLU A 448 12.05 30.58 -15.52
CA GLU A 448 12.63 29.54 -16.39
C GLU A 448 12.50 29.91 -17.90
N ASN A 449 12.14 31.16 -18.23
CA ASN A 449 11.97 31.67 -19.59
C ASN A 449 10.92 30.88 -20.42
N LEU A 450 9.92 30.30 -19.77
CA LEU A 450 8.81 29.63 -20.43
C LEU A 450 7.70 30.63 -20.74
N GLU A 451 7.21 30.61 -21.97
CA GLU A 451 6.14 31.49 -22.41
C GLU A 451 4.77 30.97 -21.97
N VAL A 452 4.09 31.69 -21.07
CA VAL A 452 2.72 31.37 -20.63
C VAL A 452 1.69 31.69 -21.73
N LYS A 453 1.97 32.68 -22.58
CA LYS A 453 1.06 33.05 -23.66
C LYS A 453 0.78 31.86 -24.59
N GLY A 454 -0.52 31.63 -24.83
CA GLY A 454 -0.99 30.51 -25.62
C GLY A 454 -1.09 29.18 -24.88
N SER A 455 -0.80 29.14 -23.59
CA SER A 455 -1.02 27.98 -22.72
C SER A 455 -2.49 27.84 -22.33
N VAL A 456 -2.80 26.66 -21.80
CA VAL A 456 -4.09 26.40 -21.12
C VAL A 456 -3.90 26.46 -19.60
N MET A 457 -4.99 26.59 -18.86
CA MET A 457 -5.01 26.61 -17.39
C MET A 457 -5.99 25.55 -16.85
N ALA A 458 -5.55 24.74 -15.90
CA ALA A 458 -6.42 23.91 -15.06
C ALA A 458 -6.48 24.44 -13.63
N SER A 459 -7.67 24.38 -13.02
CA SER A 459 -7.89 24.65 -11.61
C SER A 459 -8.62 23.49 -10.93
N ASP A 460 -8.15 23.06 -9.78
CA ASP A 460 -8.69 21.96 -8.97
C ASP A 460 -10.14 22.18 -8.49
N ALA A 461 -10.61 23.43 -8.49
CA ALA A 461 -11.98 23.83 -8.14
C ALA A 461 -12.43 25.08 -8.89
N PHE A 462 -13.70 25.48 -8.70
CA PHE A 462 -14.33 26.62 -9.37
C PHE A 462 -13.68 27.97 -9.01
N PHE A 463 -13.86 28.97 -9.88
CA PHE A 463 -13.52 30.36 -9.59
C PHE A 463 -14.71 31.07 -8.92
N PRO A 464 -14.51 31.64 -7.71
CA PRO A 464 -15.60 32.34 -7.02
C PRO A 464 -15.92 33.72 -7.60
N PHE A 465 -14.99 34.32 -8.37
CA PHE A 465 -15.06 35.64 -8.96
C PHE A 465 -14.30 35.66 -10.29
N ARG A 466 -14.61 36.71 -11.11
CA ARG A 466 -13.95 36.89 -12.41
C ARG A 466 -12.44 37.22 -12.36
N ASP A 467 -11.95 37.69 -11.21
CA ASP A 467 -10.56 38.10 -11.02
C ASP A 467 -9.53 37.03 -11.40
N GLY A 468 -9.87 35.77 -11.19
CA GLY A 468 -9.05 34.63 -11.61
C GLY A 468 -8.94 34.51 -13.14
N ILE A 469 -10.04 34.82 -13.86
CA ILE A 469 -10.07 34.77 -15.32
C ILE A 469 -9.39 36.01 -15.90
N ASP A 470 -9.61 37.18 -15.32
CA ASP A 470 -8.94 38.42 -15.73
C ASP A 470 -7.40 38.27 -15.58
N ALA A 471 -6.95 37.67 -14.49
CA ALA A 471 -5.52 37.37 -14.27
C ALA A 471 -4.97 36.38 -15.29
N ALA A 472 -5.71 35.32 -15.65
CA ALA A 472 -5.34 34.38 -16.68
C ALA A 472 -5.23 35.04 -18.07
N ALA A 473 -6.18 35.89 -18.39
CA ALA A 473 -6.17 36.66 -19.65
C ALA A 473 -4.94 37.56 -19.77
N GLN A 474 -4.55 38.24 -18.66
CA GLN A 474 -3.39 39.15 -18.63
C GLN A 474 -2.08 38.43 -18.98
N VAL A 475 -1.95 37.16 -18.63
CA VAL A 475 -0.75 36.35 -18.94
C VAL A 475 -0.86 35.57 -20.24
N GLY A 476 -2.02 35.68 -20.95
CA GLY A 476 -2.24 35.12 -22.27
C GLY A 476 -2.71 33.68 -22.30
N ILE A 477 -3.40 33.20 -21.26
CA ILE A 477 -4.08 31.91 -21.25
C ILE A 477 -5.24 31.93 -22.30
N ASN A 478 -5.31 30.87 -23.11
CA ASN A 478 -6.26 30.76 -24.20
C ASN A 478 -7.46 29.83 -23.91
N ALA A 479 -7.29 28.88 -23.00
CA ALA A 479 -8.34 27.97 -22.59
C ALA A 479 -8.22 27.59 -21.12
N ILE A 480 -9.34 27.31 -20.46
CA ILE A 480 -9.44 27.02 -19.03
C ILE A 480 -10.30 25.78 -18.81
N ILE A 481 -9.88 24.91 -17.89
CA ILE A 481 -10.66 23.78 -17.38
C ILE A 481 -10.80 23.87 -15.87
N HIS A 482 -12.02 23.75 -15.35
CA HIS A 482 -12.33 23.71 -13.93
C HIS A 482 -13.73 23.11 -13.69
N PRO A 483 -14.08 22.77 -12.42
CA PRO A 483 -15.35 22.10 -12.12
C PRO A 483 -16.62 22.86 -12.49
N GLY A 484 -16.61 24.20 -12.43
CA GLY A 484 -17.84 24.97 -12.34
C GLY A 484 -18.57 24.77 -11.02
N GLY A 485 -19.81 25.20 -10.91
CA GLY A 485 -20.67 25.03 -9.73
C GLY A 485 -20.59 26.19 -8.73
N SER A 486 -20.05 27.34 -9.12
CA SER A 486 -20.11 28.57 -8.35
C SER A 486 -21.45 29.27 -8.55
N MET A 487 -21.96 29.96 -7.54
CA MET A 487 -23.12 30.88 -7.69
C MET A 487 -22.84 32.02 -8.68
N ARG A 488 -21.58 32.25 -9.05
CA ARG A 488 -21.12 33.28 -9.98
C ARG A 488 -20.55 32.74 -11.28
N ASP A 489 -20.92 31.53 -11.67
CA ASP A 489 -20.43 30.93 -12.92
C ASP A 489 -20.77 31.80 -14.14
N GLU A 490 -21.95 32.47 -14.15
CA GLU A 490 -22.33 33.40 -15.22
C GLU A 490 -21.35 34.57 -15.35
N GLU A 491 -20.88 35.15 -14.21
CA GLU A 491 -19.88 36.22 -14.19
C GLU A 491 -18.53 35.74 -14.74
N VAL A 492 -18.14 34.52 -14.34
CA VAL A 492 -16.87 33.88 -14.75
C VAL A 492 -16.89 33.54 -16.24
N ILE A 493 -18.02 33.00 -16.76
CA ILE A 493 -18.22 32.69 -18.18
C ILE A 493 -18.22 33.96 -19.01
N SER A 494 -18.90 35.03 -18.51
CA SER A 494 -18.91 36.35 -19.21
C SER A 494 -17.50 36.91 -19.34
N ALA A 495 -16.69 36.87 -18.26
CA ALA A 495 -15.31 37.31 -18.29
C ALA A 495 -14.46 36.50 -19.30
N ALA A 496 -14.64 35.17 -19.36
CA ALA A 496 -13.95 34.35 -20.34
C ALA A 496 -14.33 34.71 -21.78
N ASN A 497 -15.63 34.94 -22.04
CA ASN A 497 -16.09 35.38 -23.34
C ASN A 497 -15.56 36.76 -23.72
N GLU A 498 -15.50 37.71 -22.79
CA GLU A 498 -14.96 39.07 -23.00
C GLU A 498 -13.49 39.01 -23.42
N HIS A 499 -12.71 38.06 -22.83
CA HIS A 499 -11.29 37.87 -23.13
C HIS A 499 -11.01 36.90 -24.30
N GLY A 500 -12.05 36.28 -24.89
CA GLY A 500 -11.87 35.30 -25.95
C GLY A 500 -11.19 33.99 -25.46
N ILE A 501 -11.43 33.60 -24.22
CA ILE A 501 -10.92 32.39 -23.60
C ILE A 501 -11.97 31.28 -23.70
N ALA A 502 -11.59 30.12 -24.23
CA ALA A 502 -12.44 28.93 -24.20
C ALA A 502 -12.49 28.35 -22.77
N MET A 503 -13.67 27.96 -22.29
CA MET A 503 -13.83 27.43 -20.94
C MET A 503 -14.61 26.12 -20.93
N VAL A 504 -14.07 25.14 -20.19
CA VAL A 504 -14.65 23.81 -20.06
C VAL A 504 -14.91 23.51 -18.58
N PHE A 505 -16.15 23.08 -18.29
CA PHE A 505 -16.55 22.58 -16.99
C PHE A 505 -16.47 21.06 -16.93
N THR A 506 -15.95 20.54 -15.82
CA THR A 506 -15.81 19.10 -15.58
C THR A 506 -16.93 18.53 -14.71
N GLY A 507 -17.66 19.37 -13.97
CA GLY A 507 -18.66 18.92 -13.00
C GLY A 507 -18.10 18.21 -11.77
N MET A 508 -16.79 17.97 -11.71
CA MET A 508 -16.13 17.34 -10.57
C MET A 508 -14.89 18.14 -10.16
N ARG A 509 -14.53 18.08 -8.89
CA ARG A 509 -13.33 18.71 -8.33
C ARG A 509 -12.34 17.67 -7.79
N HIS A 510 -11.07 18.03 -7.73
CA HIS A 510 -10.00 17.20 -7.18
C HIS A 510 -9.21 17.95 -6.11
N PHE A 511 -9.80 18.16 -4.93
CA PHE A 511 -9.06 18.75 -3.82
C PHE A 511 -8.04 17.76 -3.24
N LYS A 512 -6.82 18.25 -3.02
CA LYS A 512 -5.75 17.51 -2.35
C LYS A 512 -5.09 18.37 -1.27
N HIS A 513 -5.26 18.00 0.00
CA HIS A 513 -4.75 18.74 1.15
C HIS A 513 -3.61 18.00 1.88
#